data_99f85ea6a246b1eb1ae4585941f9748f
#
_entry.id   99f85ea6a246b1eb1ae4585941f9748f
#
_cell.length_a   1.000
_cell.length_b   1.000
_cell.length_c   1.000
_cell.angle_alpha   90.00
_cell.angle_beta   90.00
_cell.angle_gamma   90.00
#
_symmetry.space_group_name_H-M   'P 1'
#
loop_
_entity.id
_entity.type
_entity.pdbx_description
1 polymer ?
#
loop_
_entity_poly.entity_id
_entity_poly.type
_entity_poly.pdbx_seq_one_letter_code
_entity_poly.pdbx_strand_id
1 'polypeptide(L)'
;MQTTYTGSNIGNINVKRNTTPILYYDITYWSSPTTSSQTLLNFSPQTKWDKFYSYNSVNDTFTILNPSTSIFEVGKGYAIRAPENTSTTIPSVSIHQFVGVPNNGNITVAVSTPPSDVGLSLVGNPYPSAINATDFINENLYDPISNPTNTLEGTLYFWSHNNRLVGNDFSATDYYYYNLLGGAAGNTGTGNNNS
;
A
#
# COMPACT_ATOMS: atom_id res chain seq x y z
N MET A 1 8.71 -16.15 7.80
CA MET A 1 9.44 -14.93 8.25
C MET A 1 10.93 -15.13 7.96
N GLN A 2 11.57 -14.22 7.23
CA GLN A 2 13.04 -14.28 7.01
C GLN A 2 13.74 -13.54 8.16
N THR A 3 13.74 -14.10 9.33
CA THR A 3 14.20 -13.42 10.55
C THR A 3 15.71 -13.52 10.84
N THR A 4 16.47 -14.25 10.04
CA THR A 4 17.89 -14.53 10.38
C THR A 4 18.88 -14.37 9.23
N TYR A 5 18.43 -14.01 8.04
CA TYR A 5 19.34 -13.86 6.90
C TYR A 5 19.93 -12.44 6.85
N THR A 6 21.23 -12.34 7.12
CA THR A 6 21.98 -11.07 7.07
C THR A 6 22.68 -10.81 5.73
N GLY A 7 22.52 -11.72 4.76
CA GLY A 7 23.11 -11.57 3.43
C GLY A 7 22.33 -10.58 2.55
N SER A 8 23.04 -9.92 1.64
CA SER A 8 22.42 -9.08 0.62
C SER A 8 22.01 -9.93 -0.59
N ASN A 9 20.83 -9.71 -1.10
CA ASN A 9 20.41 -10.29 -2.38
C ASN A 9 21.18 -9.61 -3.52
N ILE A 10 21.49 -10.38 -4.56
CA ILE A 10 22.19 -9.90 -5.76
C ILE A 10 21.34 -10.25 -6.99
N GLY A 11 21.25 -9.31 -7.93
CA GLY A 11 20.51 -9.47 -9.17
C GLY A 11 19.03 -9.06 -9.05
N ASN A 12 18.45 -8.68 -10.17
CA ASN A 12 17.08 -8.24 -10.26
C ASN A 12 16.13 -9.42 -10.43
N ILE A 13 14.94 -9.26 -9.85
CA ILE A 13 13.78 -10.09 -10.12
C ILE A 13 12.64 -9.25 -10.69
N ASN A 14 11.68 -9.91 -11.30
CA ASN A 14 10.43 -9.33 -11.75
C ASN A 14 9.29 -9.84 -10.86
N VAL A 15 8.68 -8.96 -10.10
CA VAL A 15 7.54 -9.30 -9.24
C VAL A 15 6.27 -8.73 -9.85
N LYS A 16 5.45 -9.59 -10.45
CA LYS A 16 4.15 -9.20 -10.98
C LYS A 16 3.11 -9.15 -9.87
N ARG A 17 2.26 -8.12 -9.94
CA ARG A 17 1.11 -7.94 -9.05
C ARG A 17 -0.09 -7.53 -9.89
N ASN A 18 -1.21 -8.14 -9.58
CA ASN A 18 -2.49 -7.84 -10.20
C ASN A 18 -3.30 -6.95 -9.25
N THR A 19 -4.07 -6.02 -9.80
CA THR A 19 -5.17 -5.41 -9.07
C THR A 19 -6.30 -6.42 -8.90
N THR A 20 -7.23 -6.16 -8.00
CA THR A 20 -8.61 -6.67 -8.17
C THR A 20 -9.20 -6.04 -9.44
N PRO A 21 -10.35 -6.49 -9.96
CA PRO A 21 -10.99 -5.80 -11.08
C PRO A 21 -11.28 -4.33 -10.75
N ILE A 22 -10.70 -3.40 -11.51
CA ILE A 22 -10.79 -1.94 -11.31
C ILE A 22 -11.48 -1.24 -12.47
N LEU A 23 -12.02 -0.08 -12.19
CA LEU A 23 -12.51 0.91 -13.13
C LEU A 23 -11.54 2.09 -13.26
N TYR A 24 -11.73 2.93 -14.27
CA TYR A 24 -10.86 4.06 -14.62
C TYR A 24 -10.54 5.03 -13.47
N TYR A 25 -11.50 5.28 -12.57
CA TYR A 25 -11.30 6.21 -11.45
C TYR A 25 -10.75 5.55 -10.18
N ASP A 26 -10.67 4.23 -10.14
CA ASP A 26 -10.23 3.50 -8.95
C ASP A 26 -8.74 3.75 -8.66
N ILE A 27 -8.42 3.79 -7.38
CA ILE A 27 -7.06 3.92 -6.87
C ILE A 27 -6.65 2.61 -6.22
N THR A 28 -5.45 2.16 -6.50
CA THR A 28 -4.84 1.02 -5.83
C THR A 28 -3.64 1.50 -5.01
N TYR A 29 -3.48 0.95 -3.80
CA TYR A 29 -2.31 1.19 -2.98
C TYR A 29 -1.21 0.19 -3.30
N TRP A 30 -0.02 0.71 -3.54
CA TRP A 30 1.14 -0.05 -3.99
C TRP A 30 2.34 0.16 -3.06
N SER A 31 3.13 -0.88 -2.85
CA SER A 31 4.44 -0.82 -2.22
C SER A 31 5.38 -1.79 -2.92
N SER A 32 6.64 -1.40 -3.08
CA SER A 32 7.60 -2.22 -3.82
C SER A 32 8.19 -3.33 -2.95
N PRO A 33 8.19 -4.57 -3.43
CA PRO A 33 8.89 -5.69 -2.80
C PRO A 33 10.39 -5.73 -3.16
N THR A 34 10.85 -4.75 -3.94
CA THR A 34 12.22 -4.68 -4.44
C THR A 34 12.81 -3.30 -4.26
N THR A 35 14.11 -3.22 -4.05
CA THR A 35 14.88 -1.98 -4.14
C THR A 35 15.33 -1.78 -5.59
N SER A 36 15.02 -0.62 -6.17
CA SER A 36 15.39 -0.29 -7.55
C SER A 36 15.34 1.22 -7.82
N SER A 37 15.81 1.61 -9.00
CA SER A 37 15.60 2.94 -9.58
C SER A 37 14.35 3.02 -10.45
N GLN A 38 13.46 2.04 -10.42
CA GLN A 38 12.21 2.07 -11.17
C GLN A 38 11.34 3.24 -10.70
N THR A 39 11.05 4.15 -11.62
CA THR A 39 10.16 5.27 -11.33
C THR A 39 8.70 4.82 -11.27
N LEU A 40 7.86 5.62 -10.61
CA LEU A 40 6.42 5.37 -10.56
C LEU A 40 5.80 5.35 -11.97
N LEU A 41 6.32 6.20 -12.88
CA LEU A 41 5.89 6.20 -14.27
C LEU A 41 6.26 4.89 -14.98
N ASN A 42 7.47 4.36 -14.77
CA ASN A 42 7.88 3.08 -15.36
C ASN A 42 7.10 1.90 -14.80
N PHE A 43 6.58 2.02 -13.58
CA PHE A 43 5.71 1.02 -12.99
C PHE A 43 4.29 1.04 -13.60
N SER A 44 3.74 2.23 -13.84
CA SER A 44 2.40 2.41 -14.43
C SER A 44 2.41 3.46 -15.55
N PRO A 45 2.98 3.14 -16.71
CA PRO A 45 3.25 4.13 -17.77
C PRO A 45 1.98 4.68 -18.45
N GLN A 46 0.86 4.00 -18.28
CA GLN A 46 -0.43 4.44 -18.85
C GLN A 46 -1.31 5.16 -17.84
N THR A 47 -0.87 5.34 -16.59
CA THR A 47 -1.57 6.19 -15.63
C THR A 47 -1.26 7.66 -15.91
N LYS A 48 -2.29 8.51 -15.90
CA LYS A 48 -2.15 9.95 -16.08
C LYS A 48 -1.16 10.51 -15.06
N TRP A 49 -0.23 11.35 -15.50
CA TRP A 49 0.95 11.74 -14.74
C TRP A 49 0.63 12.44 -13.40
N ASP A 50 -0.52 13.10 -13.26
CA ASP A 50 -1.00 13.79 -12.06
C ASP A 50 -1.82 12.87 -11.12
N LYS A 51 -1.76 11.56 -11.32
CA LYS A 51 -2.54 10.54 -10.56
C LYS A 51 -1.66 9.56 -9.80
N PHE A 52 -0.51 10.03 -9.35
CA PHE A 52 0.42 9.33 -8.46
C PHE A 52 0.57 10.13 -7.17
N TYR A 53 0.35 9.47 -6.03
CA TYR A 53 0.29 10.16 -4.75
C TYR A 53 1.10 9.45 -3.67
N SER A 54 1.67 10.25 -2.76
CA SER A 54 2.09 9.79 -1.42
C SER A 54 1.13 10.34 -0.37
N TYR A 55 0.98 9.60 0.71
CA TYR A 55 0.20 10.05 1.85
C TYR A 55 1.08 10.90 2.79
N ASN A 56 0.54 12.02 3.23
CA ASN A 56 1.12 12.89 4.25
C ASN A 56 0.28 12.79 5.53
N SER A 57 0.82 12.14 6.53
CA SER A 57 0.17 11.91 7.81
C SER A 57 0.01 13.17 8.68
N VAL A 58 0.84 14.19 8.46
CA VAL A 58 0.80 15.42 9.29
C VAL A 58 -0.51 16.19 9.07
N ASN A 59 -1.01 16.22 7.85
CA ASN A 59 -2.22 16.96 7.49
C ASN A 59 -3.30 16.10 6.83
N ASP A 60 -3.20 14.77 6.95
CA ASP A 60 -4.17 13.80 6.44
C ASP A 60 -4.53 14.00 4.96
N THR A 61 -3.51 14.16 4.12
CA THR A 61 -3.71 14.46 2.71
C THR A 61 -2.85 13.60 1.79
N PHE A 62 -3.33 13.40 0.57
CA PHE A 62 -2.53 12.83 -0.49
C PHE A 62 -1.87 13.93 -1.31
N THR A 63 -0.54 13.84 -1.45
CA THR A 63 0.28 14.78 -2.22
C THR A 63 0.61 14.18 -3.59
N ILE A 64 0.36 14.95 -4.67
CA ILE A 64 0.72 14.55 -6.02
C ILE A 64 2.24 14.50 -6.17
N LEU A 65 2.72 13.40 -6.75
CA LEU A 65 4.13 13.17 -7.02
C LEU A 65 4.46 13.40 -8.50
N ASN A 66 5.70 13.77 -8.79
CA ASN A 66 6.23 13.68 -10.16
C ASN A 66 6.63 12.22 -10.46
N PRO A 67 5.84 11.47 -11.24
CA PRO A 67 6.08 10.05 -11.42
C PRO A 67 7.33 9.72 -12.25
N SER A 68 7.87 10.70 -13.00
CA SER A 68 9.08 10.53 -13.81
C SER A 68 10.36 10.52 -12.96
N THR A 69 10.33 11.11 -11.77
CA THR A 69 11.48 11.21 -10.87
C THR A 69 11.29 10.49 -9.54
N SER A 70 10.04 10.31 -9.12
CA SER A 70 9.73 9.58 -7.88
C SER A 70 9.90 8.08 -8.08
N ILE A 71 10.53 7.42 -7.12
CA ILE A 71 10.71 5.97 -7.04
C ILE A 71 9.96 5.41 -5.84
N PHE A 72 9.79 4.09 -5.78
CA PHE A 72 9.25 3.43 -4.60
C PHE A 72 10.32 3.40 -3.49
N GLU A 73 10.06 4.06 -2.38
CA GLU A 73 10.83 3.88 -1.14
C GLU A 73 10.40 2.58 -0.46
N VAL A 74 11.36 1.87 0.12
CA VAL A 74 11.11 0.56 0.75
C VAL A 74 10.12 0.70 1.92
N GLY A 75 9.06 -0.11 1.90
CA GLY A 75 8.04 -0.14 2.95
C GLY A 75 7.03 1.02 2.91
N LYS A 76 7.23 2.01 2.06
CA LYS A 76 6.29 3.11 1.88
C LYS A 76 5.17 2.75 0.90
N GLY A 77 3.96 3.15 1.21
CA GLY A 77 2.81 2.99 0.33
C GLY A 77 2.60 4.20 -0.60
N TYR A 78 2.06 3.93 -1.76
CA TYR A 78 1.73 4.91 -2.80
C TYR A 78 0.32 4.65 -3.31
N ALA A 79 -0.45 5.71 -3.53
CA ALA A 79 -1.77 5.62 -4.14
C ALA A 79 -1.64 5.96 -5.64
N ILE A 80 -2.04 5.04 -6.51
CA ILE A 80 -1.92 5.22 -7.96
C ILE A 80 -3.27 4.88 -8.60
N ARG A 81 -3.79 5.81 -9.42
CA ARG A 81 -5.04 5.61 -10.15
C ARG A 81 -4.86 4.59 -11.28
N ALA A 82 -5.96 3.96 -11.65
CA ALA A 82 -6.01 3.05 -12.79
C ALA A 82 -5.44 3.69 -14.08
N PRO A 83 -4.83 2.88 -14.96
CA PRO A 83 -4.35 3.33 -16.27
C PRO A 83 -5.46 3.98 -17.13
N GLU A 84 -5.09 4.89 -18.03
CA GLU A 84 -6.06 5.63 -18.87
C GLU A 84 -6.83 4.76 -19.86
N ASN A 85 -6.32 3.58 -20.18
CA ASN A 85 -7.00 2.60 -21.02
C ASN A 85 -7.99 1.70 -20.25
N THR A 86 -8.18 1.92 -18.94
CA THR A 86 -9.16 1.19 -18.12
C THR A 86 -10.57 1.71 -18.43
N SER A 87 -11.54 0.80 -18.51
CA SER A 87 -12.95 1.18 -18.75
C SER A 87 -13.56 1.92 -17.56
N THR A 88 -14.49 2.84 -17.83
CA THR A 88 -15.29 3.51 -16.80
C THR A 88 -16.50 2.70 -16.33
N THR A 89 -16.82 1.59 -17.03
CA THR A 89 -18.06 0.82 -16.79
C THR A 89 -17.84 -0.69 -16.67
N ILE A 90 -16.78 -1.23 -17.27
CA ILE A 90 -16.47 -2.67 -17.27
C ILE A 90 -15.17 -2.87 -16.47
N PRO A 91 -15.24 -3.48 -15.27
CA PRO A 91 -14.05 -3.73 -14.47
C PRO A 91 -13.06 -4.66 -15.16
N SER A 92 -11.79 -4.39 -14.99
CA SER A 92 -10.72 -5.25 -15.52
C SER A 92 -9.52 -5.30 -14.59
N VAL A 93 -8.81 -6.42 -14.59
CA VAL A 93 -7.57 -6.59 -13.84
C VAL A 93 -6.44 -5.85 -14.57
N SER A 94 -5.71 -5.01 -13.85
CA SER A 94 -4.48 -4.40 -14.33
C SER A 94 -3.27 -5.14 -13.76
N ILE A 95 -2.29 -5.46 -14.62
CA ILE A 95 -1.07 -6.18 -14.24
C ILE A 95 0.09 -5.19 -14.21
N HIS A 96 0.74 -5.09 -13.07
CA HIS A 96 1.92 -4.24 -12.87
C HIS A 96 3.13 -5.10 -12.49
N GLN A 97 4.33 -4.57 -12.71
CA GLN A 97 5.55 -5.30 -12.45
C GLN A 97 6.57 -4.41 -11.73
N PHE A 98 7.02 -4.88 -10.58
CA PHE A 98 8.20 -4.34 -9.92
C PHE A 98 9.44 -5.05 -10.45
N VAL A 99 10.49 -4.28 -10.71
CA VAL A 99 11.78 -4.76 -11.20
C VAL A 99 12.89 -4.26 -10.29
N GLY A 100 13.67 -5.15 -9.69
CA GLY A 100 14.77 -4.75 -8.81
C GLY A 100 15.31 -5.90 -7.97
N VAL A 101 16.19 -5.56 -7.06
CA VAL A 101 16.77 -6.53 -6.10
C VAL A 101 15.70 -6.82 -5.02
N PRO A 102 15.34 -8.08 -4.79
CA PRO A 102 14.34 -8.41 -3.78
C PRO A 102 14.79 -7.99 -2.39
N ASN A 103 13.90 -7.35 -1.64
CA ASN A 103 14.19 -6.97 -0.27
C ASN A 103 14.19 -8.19 0.66
N ASN A 104 15.07 -8.18 1.65
CA ASN A 104 15.15 -9.19 2.71
C ASN A 104 15.66 -8.57 4.02
N GLY A 105 15.70 -9.38 5.08
CA GLY A 105 16.14 -8.94 6.41
C GLY A 105 15.13 -8.02 7.09
N ASN A 106 15.54 -7.40 8.18
CA ASN A 106 14.70 -6.48 8.94
C ASN A 106 14.63 -5.12 8.24
N ILE A 107 13.42 -4.66 7.99
CA ILE A 107 13.15 -3.35 7.36
C ILE A 107 12.35 -2.52 8.35
N THR A 108 12.92 -1.39 8.75
CA THR A 108 12.26 -0.43 9.64
C THR A 108 11.68 0.71 8.79
N VAL A 109 10.40 1.02 9.01
CA VAL A 109 9.69 2.13 8.35
C VAL A 109 9.28 3.11 9.42
N ALA A 110 9.63 4.39 9.24
CA ALA A 110 9.14 5.44 10.10
C ALA A 110 7.63 5.65 9.88
N VAL A 111 6.89 5.69 10.97
CA VAL A 111 5.45 5.95 10.96
C VAL A 111 5.14 7.18 11.78
N SER A 112 4.02 7.79 11.51
CA SER A 112 3.50 8.93 12.23
C SER A 112 2.98 8.55 13.61
N THR A 113 3.16 9.46 14.55
CA THR A 113 2.69 9.28 15.94
C THR A 113 1.97 10.53 16.45
N PRO A 114 0.77 10.40 17.04
CA PRO A 114 0.12 11.52 17.73
C PRO A 114 1.00 12.07 18.88
N PRO A 115 0.85 13.35 19.27
CA PRO A 115 -0.18 14.30 18.84
C PRO A 115 0.23 15.19 17.66
N SER A 116 1.36 14.93 17.01
CA SER A 116 1.87 15.79 15.94
C SER A 116 1.14 15.59 14.59
N ASP A 117 0.34 14.53 14.47
CA ASP A 117 -0.37 14.14 13.25
C ASP A 117 -1.63 13.31 13.56
N VAL A 118 -2.27 12.76 12.51
CA VAL A 118 -3.51 11.95 12.63
C VAL A 118 -3.27 10.51 13.08
N GLY A 119 -2.03 10.10 13.29
CA GLY A 119 -1.68 8.74 13.72
C GLY A 119 -1.82 7.67 12.63
N LEU A 120 -2.04 8.06 11.37
CA LEU A 120 -2.13 7.15 10.25
C LEU A 120 -0.89 7.22 9.37
N SER A 121 -0.44 6.08 8.87
CA SER A 121 0.67 5.99 7.93
C SER A 121 0.34 5.00 6.82
N LEU A 122 0.60 5.39 5.58
CA LEU A 122 0.45 4.49 4.43
C LEU A 122 1.75 3.70 4.23
N VAL A 123 1.75 2.48 4.71
CA VAL A 123 2.86 1.53 4.61
C VAL A 123 2.46 0.32 3.77
N GLY A 124 3.42 -0.45 3.31
CA GLY A 124 3.14 -1.67 2.58
C GLY A 124 4.18 -2.74 2.82
N ASN A 125 3.82 -3.98 2.48
CA ASN A 125 4.71 -5.12 2.59
C ASN A 125 5.96 -4.91 1.69
N PRO A 126 7.16 -4.77 2.27
CA PRO A 126 8.38 -4.54 1.50
C PRO A 126 8.99 -5.82 0.90
N TYR A 127 8.36 -6.99 1.10
CA TYR A 127 8.90 -8.28 0.67
C TYR A 127 8.14 -8.89 -0.51
N PRO A 128 8.79 -9.72 -1.34
CA PRO A 128 8.11 -10.49 -2.38
C PRO A 128 7.09 -11.50 -1.82
N SER A 129 7.31 -11.99 -0.59
CA SER A 129 6.42 -12.92 0.11
C SER A 129 5.30 -12.18 0.87
N ALA A 130 4.23 -12.88 1.18
CA ALA A 130 3.22 -12.39 2.12
C ALA A 130 3.79 -12.25 3.54
N ILE A 131 3.22 -11.34 4.33
CA ILE A 131 3.47 -11.17 5.76
C ILE A 131 2.25 -11.68 6.51
N ASN A 132 2.48 -12.36 7.64
CA ASN A 132 1.41 -12.70 8.56
C ASN A 132 0.99 -11.43 9.33
N ALA A 133 -0.27 -11.03 9.19
CA ALA A 133 -0.77 -9.80 9.80
C ALA A 133 -0.80 -9.87 11.33
N THR A 134 -1.12 -11.04 11.91
CA THR A 134 -1.10 -11.24 13.35
C THR A 134 0.30 -11.09 13.92
N ASP A 135 1.29 -11.76 13.30
CA ASP A 135 2.69 -11.67 13.74
C ASP A 135 3.21 -10.24 13.59
N PHE A 136 2.85 -9.57 12.49
CA PHE A 136 3.22 -8.17 12.27
C PHE A 136 2.66 -7.25 13.35
N ILE A 137 1.38 -7.41 13.73
CA ILE A 137 0.78 -6.63 14.82
C ILE A 137 1.50 -6.92 16.13
N ASN A 138 1.68 -8.19 16.50
CA ASN A 138 2.29 -8.57 17.77
C ASN A 138 3.73 -8.03 17.92
N GLU A 139 4.51 -8.03 16.85
CA GLU A 139 5.90 -7.54 16.87
C GLU A 139 6.01 -6.01 16.95
N ASN A 140 4.98 -5.28 16.50
CA ASN A 140 5.02 -3.82 16.40
C ASN A 140 4.02 -3.12 17.33
N LEU A 141 3.21 -3.88 18.09
CA LEU A 141 2.24 -3.31 19.02
C LEU A 141 2.92 -2.51 20.11
N TYR A 142 2.42 -1.31 20.35
CA TYR A 142 2.84 -0.49 21.49
C TYR A 142 2.39 -1.13 22.80
N ASP A 143 3.34 -1.28 23.69
CA ASP A 143 3.11 -1.67 25.08
C ASP A 143 4.06 -0.88 25.97
N PRO A 144 3.55 -0.04 26.92
CA PRO A 144 4.39 0.84 27.72
C PRO A 144 5.36 0.08 28.65
N ILE A 145 5.16 -1.21 28.87
CA ILE A 145 5.99 -2.01 29.77
C ILE A 145 6.99 -2.85 28.97
N SER A 146 6.52 -3.60 27.96
CA SER A 146 7.35 -4.56 27.25
C SER A 146 7.91 -4.03 25.93
N ASN A 147 7.19 -3.12 25.26
CA ASN A 147 7.57 -2.56 23.94
C ASN A 147 7.30 -1.04 23.86
N PRO A 148 7.94 -0.23 24.70
CA PRO A 148 7.66 1.21 24.79
C PRO A 148 8.12 2.02 23.56
N THR A 149 8.92 1.43 22.69
CA THR A 149 9.40 2.03 21.43
C THR A 149 8.53 1.70 20.22
N ASN A 150 7.62 0.75 20.36
CA ASN A 150 6.66 0.41 19.30
C ASN A 150 5.58 1.49 19.20
N THR A 151 4.98 1.60 18.02
CA THR A 151 4.05 2.71 17.72
C THR A 151 2.71 2.25 17.16
N LEU A 152 2.53 0.95 16.90
CA LEU A 152 1.31 0.42 16.33
C LEU A 152 0.22 0.27 17.40
N GLU A 153 -0.97 0.82 17.17
CA GLU A 153 -2.14 0.68 18.06
C GLU A 153 -2.92 -0.62 17.85
N GLY A 154 -2.43 -1.51 16.99
CA GLY A 154 -2.96 -2.87 16.82
C GLY A 154 -4.03 -3.04 15.76
N THR A 155 -4.31 -2.03 14.94
CA THR A 155 -5.26 -2.14 13.82
C THR A 155 -4.58 -1.83 12.50
N LEU A 156 -4.77 -2.71 11.52
CA LEU A 156 -4.37 -2.52 10.13
C LEU A 156 -5.61 -2.20 9.28
N TYR A 157 -5.49 -1.22 8.40
CA TYR A 157 -6.52 -0.83 7.45
C TYR A 157 -6.05 -1.19 6.04
N PHE A 158 -6.89 -1.92 5.31
CA PHE A 158 -6.62 -2.33 3.93
C PHE A 158 -7.60 -1.64 3.00
N TRP A 159 -7.06 -0.89 2.06
CA TRP A 159 -7.86 -0.24 1.04
C TRP A 159 -8.47 -1.24 0.06
N SER A 160 -9.75 -1.05 -0.22
CA SER A 160 -10.45 -1.69 -1.33
C SER A 160 -11.27 -0.62 -2.06
N HIS A 161 -11.49 -0.78 -3.35
CA HIS A 161 -12.36 0.12 -4.13
C HIS A 161 -13.75 -0.51 -4.31
N ASN A 162 -14.40 -0.87 -3.20
CA ASN A 162 -15.71 -1.50 -3.22
C ASN A 162 -16.83 -0.56 -3.68
N ASN A 163 -16.65 0.74 -3.48
CA ASN A 163 -17.62 1.73 -3.90
C ASN A 163 -17.09 2.53 -5.09
N ARG A 164 -17.99 2.85 -6.02
CA ARG A 164 -17.65 3.78 -7.09
C ARG A 164 -17.40 5.17 -6.51
N LEU A 165 -16.40 5.85 -7.06
CA LEU A 165 -16.18 7.26 -6.77
C LEU A 165 -17.44 8.06 -7.11
N VAL A 166 -17.98 8.79 -6.14
CA VAL A 166 -19.11 9.71 -6.33
C VAL A 166 -18.58 11.13 -6.16
N GLY A 167 -18.51 11.86 -7.25
CA GLY A 167 -17.82 13.15 -7.27
C GLY A 167 -16.29 12.97 -7.21
N ASN A 168 -15.65 13.59 -6.23
CA ASN A 168 -14.19 13.46 -5.99
C ASN A 168 -13.87 12.75 -4.67
N ASP A 169 -14.86 12.20 -3.99
CA ASP A 169 -14.69 11.65 -2.65
C ASP A 169 -14.72 10.12 -2.66
N PHE A 170 -13.79 9.53 -1.93
CA PHE A 170 -13.80 8.11 -1.60
C PHE A 170 -14.61 7.89 -0.31
N SER A 171 -15.35 6.80 -0.27
CA SER A 171 -16.10 6.43 0.92
C SER A 171 -15.18 5.87 2.00
N ALA A 172 -15.35 6.28 3.25
CA ALA A 172 -14.67 5.68 4.40
C ALA A 172 -14.98 4.17 4.56
N THR A 173 -16.03 3.66 3.90
CA THR A 173 -16.40 2.24 3.90
C THR A 173 -15.56 1.38 2.94
N ASP A 174 -14.63 1.97 2.21
CA ASP A 174 -13.72 1.27 1.30
C ASP A 174 -12.52 0.63 2.01
N TYR A 175 -12.44 0.73 3.33
CA TYR A 175 -11.41 0.08 4.12
C TYR A 175 -11.92 -1.18 4.81
N TYR A 176 -11.17 -2.27 4.69
CA TYR A 176 -11.23 -3.42 5.58
C TYR A 176 -10.28 -3.18 6.73
N TYR A 177 -10.61 -3.64 7.92
CA TYR A 177 -9.69 -3.58 9.05
C TYR A 177 -9.43 -4.98 9.64
N TYR A 178 -8.26 -5.12 10.22
CA TYR A 178 -7.82 -6.32 10.91
C TYR A 178 -7.10 -5.94 12.19
N ASN A 179 -7.43 -6.60 13.28
CA ASN A 179 -6.74 -6.51 14.56
C ASN A 179 -6.66 -7.89 15.21
N LEU A 180 -6.08 -7.98 16.43
CA LEU A 180 -5.90 -9.26 17.13
C LEU A 180 -7.22 -9.92 17.60
N LEU A 181 -8.33 -9.20 17.59
CA LEU A 181 -9.67 -9.76 17.88
C LEU A 181 -10.34 -10.35 16.64
N GLY A 182 -9.79 -10.10 15.47
CA GLY A 182 -10.31 -10.56 14.17
C GLY A 182 -10.40 -9.43 13.16
N GLY A 183 -10.82 -9.78 11.95
CA GLY A 183 -11.07 -8.83 10.87
C GLY A 183 -12.55 -8.56 10.68
N ALA A 184 -12.89 -7.35 10.28
CA ALA A 184 -14.18 -7.05 9.72
C ALA A 184 -14.03 -6.54 8.29
N ALA A 185 -14.86 -7.07 7.41
CA ALA A 185 -15.00 -6.52 6.07
C ALA A 185 -15.61 -5.11 6.18
N GLY A 186 -15.05 -4.18 5.43
CA GLY A 186 -15.75 -2.94 5.12
C GLY A 186 -17.11 -3.29 4.47
N ASN A 187 -18.00 -2.33 4.44
CA ASN A 187 -19.33 -2.54 3.87
C ASN A 187 -19.20 -3.12 2.45
N THR A 188 -19.94 -4.21 2.17
CA THR A 188 -20.06 -4.75 0.82
C THR A 188 -20.83 -3.74 -0.02
N GLY A 189 -20.11 -2.73 -0.52
CA GLY A 189 -20.69 -1.71 -1.40
C GLY A 189 -21.24 -2.31 -2.68
N THR A 190 -22.11 -1.60 -3.35
CA THR A 190 -22.66 -1.96 -4.67
C THR A 190 -21.66 -1.74 -5.82
N GLY A 191 -20.39 -1.41 -5.51
CA GLY A 191 -19.28 -1.35 -6.45
C GLY A 191 -18.76 -2.75 -6.73
N ASN A 192 -18.12 -2.97 -7.77
CA ASN A 192 -17.47 -4.13 -8.41
C ASN A 192 -17.07 -5.35 -7.55
N ASN A 193 -17.85 -5.74 -6.54
CA ASN A 193 -17.63 -6.95 -5.77
C ASN A 193 -17.97 -8.18 -6.63
N ASN A 194 -17.03 -8.59 -7.44
CA ASN A 194 -16.93 -9.98 -7.87
C ASN A 194 -15.60 -10.51 -7.33
N SER A 195 -15.67 -11.04 -6.10
CA SER A 195 -14.67 -11.95 -5.54
C SER A 195 -14.62 -13.22 -6.34
#